data_6f337636dc898e8ba09ae25d76a577ab
#
_entry.id   6f337636dc898e8ba09ae25d76a577ab
#
_cell.length_a   1.000
_cell.length_b   1.000
_cell.length_c   1.000
_cell.angle_alpha   90.00
_cell.angle_beta   90.00
_cell.angle_gamma   90.00
#
_symmetry.space_group_name_H-M   'P 1'
#
loop_
_entity.id
_entity.type
_entity.pdbx_description
1 polymer ?
#
loop_
_entity_poly.entity_id
_entity_poly.type
_entity_poly.pdbx_seq_one_letter_code
_entity_poly.pdbx_strand_id
1 'polypeptide(L)'
;MNPTNSPTDSLTAAQPDINATVAASAGTGKTWLLVTRIIRLLLANTEPGSILALTFTRKAAAEMQMRLQERLYQMATASDNELAVLLLQTGCPDTRENRNNARELYEKVLHANFPVRLQTFHSFCQDILSHFPLEADITPGFELVENTALLQQQAWEELFAEATRDAQSKLANDLDLLMRACNGPANTRTALNSMLNHRSDWWAFTEDKKDAPAHASEQLQQQLHIDTEADPFTQFFTDVSSHELLR
;
A
#
# COMPACT_ATOMS: atom_id res chain seq x y z
N MET A 1 -3.10 14.94 -27.01
CA MET A 1 -4.16 15.88 -26.58
C MET A 1 -4.03 16.07 -25.09
N ASN A 2 -3.60 17.24 -24.62
CA ASN A 2 -3.56 17.57 -23.20
C ASN A 2 -4.98 17.88 -22.74
N PRO A 3 -5.53 17.19 -21.72
CA PRO A 3 -6.77 17.62 -21.11
C PRO A 3 -6.45 18.90 -20.31
N THR A 4 -6.93 20.03 -20.77
CA THR A 4 -6.94 21.29 -20.03
C THR A 4 -7.89 21.10 -18.84
N ASN A 5 -7.35 20.89 -17.64
CA ASN A 5 -8.10 20.92 -16.40
C ASN A 5 -8.66 22.34 -16.21
N SER A 6 -9.90 22.57 -16.61
CA SER A 6 -10.58 23.83 -16.26
C SER A 6 -10.95 23.77 -14.77
N PRO A 7 -10.96 24.91 -14.03
CA PRO A 7 -11.42 24.98 -12.65
C PRO A 7 -12.83 24.40 -12.46
N THR A 8 -13.66 24.48 -13.48
CA THR A 8 -15.03 23.94 -13.51
C THR A 8 -15.06 22.42 -13.41
N ASP A 9 -14.11 21.70 -14.06
CA ASP A 9 -14.04 20.24 -14.01
C ASP A 9 -13.65 19.74 -12.62
N SER A 10 -12.73 20.45 -11.95
CA SER A 10 -12.29 20.10 -10.60
C SER A 10 -13.41 20.28 -9.56
N LEU A 11 -14.21 21.35 -9.68
CA LEU A 11 -15.36 21.58 -8.78
C LEU A 11 -16.50 20.59 -9.05
N THR A 12 -16.68 20.14 -10.30
CA THR A 12 -17.61 19.08 -10.63
C THR A 12 -17.20 17.76 -9.97
N ALA A 13 -15.92 17.39 -10.05
CA ALA A 13 -15.40 16.18 -9.40
C ALA A 13 -15.48 16.22 -7.86
N ALA A 14 -15.58 17.42 -7.27
CA ALA A 14 -15.75 17.60 -5.83
C ALA A 14 -17.22 17.52 -5.36
N GLN A 15 -18.20 17.31 -6.23
CA GLN A 15 -19.62 17.22 -5.85
C GLN A 15 -19.89 16.03 -4.94
N PRO A 16 -20.64 16.19 -3.83
CA PRO A 16 -20.89 15.13 -2.84
C PRO A 16 -21.68 13.95 -3.39
N ASP A 17 -22.60 14.18 -4.30
CA ASP A 17 -23.62 13.27 -4.82
C ASP A 17 -23.17 12.44 -6.04
N ILE A 18 -21.96 12.67 -6.54
CA ILE A 18 -21.43 11.93 -7.69
C ILE A 18 -20.19 11.13 -7.37
N ASN A 19 -20.01 10.02 -8.08
CA ASN A 19 -18.74 9.31 -8.12
C ASN A 19 -17.83 9.96 -9.17
N ALA A 20 -16.57 10.22 -8.83
CA ALA A 20 -15.61 10.83 -9.73
C ALA A 20 -14.28 10.08 -9.74
N THR A 21 -13.72 9.88 -10.92
CA THR A 21 -12.34 9.42 -11.13
C THR A 21 -11.55 10.57 -11.73
N VAL A 22 -10.42 10.94 -11.09
CA VAL A 22 -9.59 12.06 -11.50
C VAL A 22 -8.19 11.59 -11.83
N ALA A 23 -7.81 11.67 -13.11
CA ALA A 23 -6.45 11.46 -13.56
C ALA A 23 -5.70 12.80 -13.53
N ALA A 24 -4.65 12.89 -12.73
CA ALA A 24 -3.90 14.13 -12.53
C ALA A 24 -2.43 13.85 -12.23
N SER A 25 -1.53 14.64 -12.84
CA SER A 25 -0.09 14.58 -12.58
C SER A 25 0.29 15.09 -11.19
N ALA A 26 1.55 14.91 -10.78
CA ALA A 26 2.04 15.50 -9.53
C ALA A 26 1.92 17.03 -9.56
N GLY A 27 1.54 17.64 -8.44
CA GLY A 27 1.41 19.11 -8.32
C GLY A 27 0.14 19.74 -8.90
N THR A 28 -0.79 18.97 -9.47
CA THR A 28 -2.00 19.49 -10.14
C THR A 28 -3.20 19.72 -9.20
N GLY A 29 -2.99 19.78 -7.89
CA GLY A 29 -4.06 20.12 -6.94
C GLY A 29 -4.94 18.97 -6.47
N LYS A 30 -4.50 17.68 -6.64
CA LYS A 30 -5.28 16.51 -6.15
C LYS A 30 -5.66 16.60 -4.67
N THR A 31 -4.71 17.00 -3.82
CA THR A 31 -4.96 17.15 -2.37
C THR A 31 -5.99 18.26 -2.11
N TRP A 32 -5.91 19.36 -2.85
CA TRP A 32 -6.91 20.42 -2.77
C TRP A 32 -8.31 19.92 -3.15
N LEU A 33 -8.43 19.16 -4.22
CA LEU A 33 -9.69 18.58 -4.68
C LEU A 33 -10.30 17.64 -3.62
N LEU A 34 -9.49 16.75 -3.02
CA LEU A 34 -9.95 15.84 -1.97
C LEU A 34 -10.43 16.61 -0.73
N VAL A 35 -9.66 17.58 -0.27
CA VAL A 35 -10.03 18.43 0.88
C VAL A 35 -11.30 19.21 0.57
N THR A 36 -11.44 19.78 -0.63
CA THR A 36 -12.63 20.48 -1.07
C THR A 36 -13.85 19.55 -1.07
N ARG A 37 -13.71 18.32 -1.55
CA ARG A 37 -14.79 17.32 -1.53
C ARG A 37 -15.22 16.98 -0.09
N ILE A 38 -14.26 16.79 0.82
CA ILE A 38 -14.55 16.53 2.24
C ILE A 38 -15.34 17.71 2.85
N ILE A 39 -14.91 18.95 2.60
CA ILE A 39 -15.61 20.14 3.10
C ILE A 39 -17.04 20.21 2.54
N ARG A 40 -17.24 19.91 1.27
CA ARG A 40 -18.58 19.90 0.66
C ARG A 40 -19.49 18.83 1.25
N LEU A 41 -18.95 17.62 1.53
CA LEU A 41 -19.67 16.57 2.25
C LEU A 41 -20.09 17.05 3.64
N LEU A 42 -19.18 17.67 4.38
CA LEU A 42 -19.46 18.21 5.71
C LEU A 42 -20.49 19.34 5.67
N LEU A 43 -20.41 20.26 4.70
CA LEU A 43 -21.39 21.33 4.49
C LEU A 43 -22.77 20.78 4.09
N ALA A 44 -22.82 19.64 3.42
CA ALA A 44 -24.03 18.88 3.14
C ALA A 44 -24.53 18.06 4.35
N ASN A 45 -24.04 18.34 5.54
CA ASN A 45 -24.38 17.67 6.80
C ASN A 45 -24.04 16.19 6.89
N THR A 46 -23.06 15.72 6.09
CA THR A 46 -22.51 14.37 6.28
C THR A 46 -21.80 14.29 7.63
N GLU A 47 -22.05 13.23 8.39
CA GLU A 47 -21.38 13.02 9.67
C GLU A 47 -19.87 12.79 9.49
N PRO A 48 -19.00 13.48 10.26
CA PRO A 48 -17.53 13.35 10.11
C PRO A 48 -17.03 11.92 10.12
N GLY A 49 -17.54 11.08 11.02
CA GLY A 49 -17.13 9.68 11.16
C GLY A 49 -17.50 8.76 9.99
N SER A 50 -18.43 9.18 9.12
CA SER A 50 -18.79 8.45 7.90
C SER A 50 -17.88 8.76 6.71
N ILE A 51 -16.96 9.73 6.86
CA ILE A 51 -16.01 10.12 5.82
C ILE A 51 -14.69 9.39 6.03
N LEU A 52 -14.27 8.63 5.02
CA LEU A 52 -12.98 7.94 4.98
C LEU A 52 -12.20 8.39 3.74
N ALA A 53 -10.99 8.91 3.94
CA ALA A 53 -10.06 9.21 2.87
C ALA A 53 -8.75 8.44 3.07
N LEU A 54 -8.35 7.70 2.04
CA LEU A 54 -7.19 6.82 2.07
C LEU A 54 -6.08 7.36 1.18
N THR A 55 -4.84 7.17 1.64
CA THR A 55 -3.62 7.52 0.91
C THR A 55 -2.54 6.47 1.11
N PHE A 56 -1.45 6.55 0.35
CA PHE A 56 -0.35 5.59 0.47
C PHE A 56 0.67 5.97 1.54
N THR A 57 0.82 7.24 1.90
CA THR A 57 1.87 7.68 2.83
C THR A 57 1.30 8.40 4.05
N ARG A 58 1.92 8.20 5.21
CA ARG A 58 1.58 8.92 6.45
C ARG A 58 1.72 10.43 6.29
N LYS A 59 2.73 10.88 5.53
CA LYS A 59 2.94 12.30 5.24
C LYS A 59 1.75 12.91 4.48
N ALA A 60 1.24 12.21 3.46
CA ALA A 60 0.08 12.70 2.70
C ALA A 60 -1.20 12.72 3.55
N ALA A 61 -1.41 11.73 4.43
CA ALA A 61 -2.53 11.74 5.37
C ALA A 61 -2.45 12.93 6.33
N ALA A 62 -1.30 13.17 6.93
CA ALA A 62 -1.06 14.32 7.82
C ALA A 62 -1.24 15.67 7.10
N GLU A 63 -0.75 15.78 5.86
CA GLU A 63 -0.93 16.99 5.04
C GLU A 63 -2.41 17.25 4.72
N MET A 64 -3.18 16.22 4.37
CA MET A 64 -4.63 16.37 4.16
C MET A 64 -5.33 16.81 5.44
N GLN A 65 -4.98 16.22 6.59
CA GLN A 65 -5.54 16.59 7.90
C GLN A 65 -5.27 18.06 8.24
N MET A 66 -4.03 18.49 8.08
CA MET A 66 -3.63 19.88 8.32
C MET A 66 -4.39 20.84 7.41
N ARG A 67 -4.45 20.58 6.10
CA ARG A 67 -5.17 21.41 5.13
C ARG A 67 -6.67 21.46 5.38
N LEU A 68 -7.27 20.34 5.81
CA LEU A 68 -8.68 20.32 6.20
C LEU A 68 -8.91 21.23 7.42
N GLN A 69 -8.12 21.08 8.47
CA GLN A 69 -8.23 21.89 9.68
C GLN A 69 -8.02 23.40 9.41
N GLU A 70 -6.98 23.74 8.63
CA GLU A 70 -6.73 25.13 8.23
C GLU A 70 -7.92 25.74 7.48
N ARG A 71 -8.51 24.99 6.55
CA ARG A 71 -9.64 25.50 5.76
C ARG A 71 -10.90 25.66 6.62
N LEU A 72 -11.18 24.69 7.50
CA LEU A 72 -12.30 24.79 8.44
C LEU A 72 -12.13 25.98 9.40
N TYR A 73 -10.93 26.19 9.92
CA TYR A 73 -10.61 27.33 10.78
C TYR A 73 -10.77 28.67 10.04
N GLN A 74 -10.28 28.77 8.80
CA GLN A 74 -10.46 29.94 7.94
C GLN A 74 -11.96 30.27 7.75
N MET A 75 -12.79 29.24 7.45
CA MET A 75 -14.23 29.45 7.30
C MET A 75 -14.91 29.92 8.60
N ALA A 76 -14.48 29.40 9.75
CA ALA A 76 -15.05 29.79 11.05
C ALA A 76 -14.70 31.23 11.46
N THR A 77 -13.50 31.71 11.10
CA THR A 77 -12.98 33.03 11.54
C THR A 77 -13.09 34.13 10.49
N ALA A 78 -13.47 33.81 9.26
CA ALA A 78 -13.56 34.74 8.14
C ALA A 78 -14.65 35.81 8.36
N SER A 79 -14.44 37.05 7.87
CA SER A 79 -15.49 38.04 7.70
C SER A 79 -16.54 37.52 6.68
N ASP A 80 -17.71 38.19 6.64
CA ASP A 80 -18.78 37.76 5.73
C ASP A 80 -18.38 37.80 4.25
N ASN A 81 -17.58 38.77 3.85
CA ASN A 81 -17.09 38.89 2.48
C ASN A 81 -16.05 37.80 2.14
N GLU A 82 -15.12 37.52 3.06
CA GLU A 82 -14.13 36.46 2.90
C GLU A 82 -14.77 35.07 2.88
N LEU A 83 -15.77 34.83 3.75
CA LEU A 83 -16.52 33.60 3.79
C LEU A 83 -17.28 33.35 2.48
N ALA A 84 -17.88 34.38 1.89
CA ALA A 84 -18.52 34.27 0.58
C ALA A 84 -17.52 33.80 -0.50
N VAL A 85 -16.32 34.37 -0.50
CA VAL A 85 -15.27 33.96 -1.44
C VAL A 85 -14.83 32.50 -1.18
N LEU A 86 -14.63 32.10 0.08
CA LEU A 86 -14.28 30.74 0.45
C LEU A 86 -15.34 29.71 0.02
N LEU A 87 -16.63 30.02 0.24
CA LEU A 87 -17.73 29.17 -0.22
C LEU A 87 -17.74 29.02 -1.74
N LEU A 88 -17.60 30.10 -2.49
CA LEU A 88 -17.53 30.05 -3.95
C LEU A 88 -16.32 29.23 -4.45
N GLN A 89 -15.14 29.38 -3.80
CA GLN A 89 -13.96 28.58 -4.12
C GLN A 89 -14.16 27.08 -3.88
N THR A 90 -14.99 26.70 -2.91
CA THR A 90 -15.35 25.30 -2.68
C THR A 90 -16.48 24.81 -3.60
N GLY A 91 -17.04 25.68 -4.43
CA GLY A 91 -18.18 25.39 -5.30
C GLY A 91 -19.51 25.30 -4.55
N CYS A 92 -19.61 25.93 -3.38
CA CYS A 92 -20.84 26.06 -2.62
C CYS A 92 -21.45 27.44 -2.85
N PRO A 93 -22.77 27.54 -3.05
CA PRO A 93 -23.42 28.84 -3.20
C PRO A 93 -23.35 29.63 -1.90
N ASP A 94 -23.22 30.95 -2.02
CA ASP A 94 -23.19 31.87 -0.89
C ASP A 94 -24.64 32.14 -0.40
N THR A 95 -25.15 31.25 0.44
CA THR A 95 -26.45 31.36 1.09
C THR A 95 -26.28 31.57 2.59
N ARG A 96 -27.31 32.12 3.23
CA ARG A 96 -27.30 32.29 4.71
C ARG A 96 -27.11 30.94 5.42
N GLU A 97 -27.70 29.88 4.91
CA GLU A 97 -27.59 28.54 5.46
C GLU A 97 -26.14 28.03 5.36
N ASN A 98 -25.53 28.11 4.17
CA ASN A 98 -24.14 27.67 3.95
C ASN A 98 -23.14 28.50 4.78
N ARG A 99 -23.39 29.79 4.97
CA ARG A 99 -22.57 30.63 5.86
C ARG A 99 -22.63 30.16 7.31
N ASN A 100 -23.84 29.89 7.83
CA ASN A 100 -24.04 29.42 9.20
C ASN A 100 -23.35 28.03 9.36
N ASN A 101 -23.62 27.08 8.46
CA ASN A 101 -23.01 25.77 8.50
C ASN A 101 -21.47 25.85 8.44
N ALA A 102 -20.91 26.70 7.57
CA ALA A 102 -19.46 26.86 7.44
C ALA A 102 -18.80 27.41 8.71
N ARG A 103 -19.48 28.35 9.44
CA ARG A 103 -18.96 28.89 10.69
C ARG A 103 -18.95 27.87 11.82
N GLU A 104 -19.98 27.02 11.89
CA GLU A 104 -20.13 25.98 12.91
C GLU A 104 -19.29 24.72 12.62
N LEU A 105 -18.86 24.57 11.36
CA LEU A 105 -18.26 23.34 10.87
C LEU A 105 -16.95 22.98 11.58
N TYR A 106 -16.13 23.98 11.92
CA TYR A 106 -14.88 23.74 12.65
C TYR A 106 -15.13 23.12 14.03
N GLU A 107 -16.07 23.68 14.80
CA GLU A 107 -16.43 23.16 16.12
C GLU A 107 -17.13 21.79 15.99
N LYS A 108 -18.02 21.65 15.01
CA LYS A 108 -18.69 20.37 14.75
C LYS A 108 -17.70 19.25 14.47
N VAL A 109 -16.67 19.50 13.68
CA VAL A 109 -15.63 18.50 13.36
C VAL A 109 -14.69 18.26 14.56
N LEU A 110 -14.36 19.32 15.32
CA LEU A 110 -13.48 19.23 16.49
C LEU A 110 -14.12 18.40 17.62
N HIS A 111 -15.42 18.55 17.83
CA HIS A 111 -16.17 17.88 18.89
C HIS A 111 -16.94 16.64 18.42
N ALA A 112 -16.71 16.20 17.19
CA ALA A 112 -17.34 14.99 16.67
C ALA A 112 -16.92 13.75 17.47
N ASN A 113 -17.88 12.92 17.88
CA ASN A 113 -17.58 11.63 18.53
C ASN A 113 -16.67 10.73 17.70
N PHE A 114 -16.84 10.79 16.39
CA PHE A 114 -16.03 10.09 15.42
C PHE A 114 -15.48 11.11 14.42
N PRO A 115 -14.16 11.34 14.38
CA PRO A 115 -13.54 12.31 13.47
C PRO A 115 -13.55 11.80 12.03
N VAL A 116 -13.32 12.72 11.08
CA VAL A 116 -13.01 12.37 9.69
C VAL A 116 -11.76 11.50 9.66
N ARG A 117 -11.86 10.32 9.06
CA ARG A 117 -10.74 9.37 8.99
C ARG A 117 -9.88 9.64 7.75
N LEU A 118 -8.71 10.24 7.97
CA LEU A 118 -7.68 10.51 6.97
C LEU A 118 -6.47 9.64 7.30
N GLN A 119 -6.30 8.53 6.60
CA GLN A 119 -5.30 7.53 6.98
C GLN A 119 -4.70 6.81 5.78
N THR A 120 -3.66 6.01 6.03
CA THR A 120 -3.09 5.17 4.98
C THR A 120 -3.90 3.91 4.77
N PHE A 121 -3.76 3.28 3.57
CA PHE A 121 -4.34 1.96 3.32
C PHE A 121 -3.91 0.94 4.38
N HIS A 122 -2.63 0.94 4.77
CA HIS A 122 -2.12 0.02 5.80
C HIS A 122 -2.79 0.24 7.16
N SER A 123 -2.96 1.52 7.58
CA SER A 123 -3.66 1.83 8.83
C SER A 123 -5.12 1.40 8.78
N PHE A 124 -5.78 1.58 7.64
CA PHE A 124 -7.16 1.14 7.45
C PHE A 124 -7.30 -0.39 7.50
N CYS A 125 -6.41 -1.13 6.84
CA CYS A 125 -6.39 -2.59 6.94
C CYS A 125 -6.14 -3.05 8.39
N GLN A 126 -5.23 -2.39 9.10
CA GLN A 126 -4.97 -2.67 10.52
C GLN A 126 -6.20 -2.42 11.40
N ASP A 127 -6.94 -1.33 11.15
CA ASP A 127 -8.19 -1.05 11.85
C ASP A 127 -9.22 -2.16 11.61
N ILE A 128 -9.38 -2.61 10.36
CA ILE A 128 -10.28 -3.73 10.04
C ILE A 128 -9.87 -4.99 10.78
N LEU A 129 -8.60 -5.38 10.69
CA LEU A 129 -8.08 -6.57 11.37
C LEU A 129 -8.27 -6.50 12.89
N SER A 130 -8.12 -5.31 13.49
CA SER A 130 -8.33 -5.08 14.92
C SER A 130 -9.79 -5.24 15.32
N HIS A 131 -10.74 -4.96 14.43
CA HIS A 131 -12.17 -5.13 14.68
C HIS A 131 -12.65 -6.57 14.44
N PHE A 132 -11.98 -7.33 13.58
CA PHE A 132 -12.34 -8.69 13.17
C PHE A 132 -11.19 -9.68 13.37
N PRO A 133 -10.58 -9.74 14.58
CA PRO A 133 -9.39 -10.57 14.79
C PRO A 133 -9.67 -12.07 14.69
N LEU A 134 -10.87 -12.52 15.07
CA LEU A 134 -11.24 -13.94 15.02
C LEU A 134 -11.43 -14.42 13.59
N GLU A 135 -12.06 -13.61 12.74
CA GLU A 135 -12.26 -13.90 11.33
C GLU A 135 -10.94 -13.90 10.55
N ALA A 136 -9.98 -13.10 11.00
CA ALA A 136 -8.64 -13.03 10.41
C ALA A 136 -7.65 -14.04 10.99
N ASP A 137 -8.07 -14.88 11.97
CA ASP A 137 -7.21 -15.83 12.70
C ASP A 137 -5.95 -15.16 13.30
N ILE A 138 -6.13 -13.98 13.90
CA ILE A 138 -5.05 -13.23 14.55
C ILE A 138 -5.36 -12.98 16.02
N THR A 139 -4.31 -12.87 16.83
CA THR A 139 -4.45 -12.60 18.26
C THR A 139 -5.02 -11.19 18.48
N PRO A 140 -6.10 -11.02 19.27
CA PRO A 140 -6.60 -9.70 19.64
C PRO A 140 -5.50 -8.83 20.27
N GLY A 141 -5.41 -7.57 19.85
CA GLY A 141 -4.38 -6.66 20.34
C GLY A 141 -3.00 -6.85 19.69
N PHE A 142 -2.93 -7.49 18.52
CA PHE A 142 -1.69 -7.62 17.76
C PHE A 142 -1.06 -6.25 17.46
N GLU A 143 0.26 -6.23 17.44
CA GLU A 143 1.03 -5.05 17.04
C GLU A 143 1.76 -5.32 15.71
N LEU A 144 1.79 -4.30 14.84
CA LEU A 144 2.57 -4.37 13.61
C LEU A 144 4.04 -4.09 13.90
N VAL A 145 4.89 -5.05 13.60
CA VAL A 145 6.34 -4.89 13.71
C VAL A 145 6.85 -4.25 12.40
N GLU A 146 7.17 -2.97 12.42
CA GLU A 146 7.69 -2.24 11.26
C GLU A 146 9.13 -2.63 10.91
N ASN A 147 9.97 -2.90 11.92
CA ASN A 147 11.35 -3.32 11.72
C ASN A 147 11.51 -4.80 12.06
N THR A 148 11.56 -5.62 11.01
CA THR A 148 11.72 -7.07 11.12
C THR A 148 13.17 -7.53 11.18
N ALA A 149 14.17 -6.64 11.20
CA ALA A 149 15.59 -7.01 11.14
C ALA A 149 16.01 -7.93 12.31
N LEU A 150 15.52 -7.64 13.52
CA LEU A 150 15.82 -8.47 14.69
C LEU A 150 15.18 -9.87 14.57
N LEU A 151 13.93 -9.92 14.14
CA LEU A 151 13.21 -11.20 13.92
C LEU A 151 13.88 -12.03 12.82
N GLN A 152 14.31 -11.40 11.73
CA GLN A 152 15.06 -12.07 10.68
C GLN A 152 16.41 -12.59 11.18
N GLN A 153 17.09 -11.85 12.04
CA GLN A 153 18.33 -12.31 12.65
C GLN A 153 18.09 -13.53 13.58
N GLN A 154 17.09 -13.46 14.43
CA GLN A 154 16.72 -14.59 15.32
C GLN A 154 16.35 -15.83 14.50
N ALA A 155 15.50 -15.69 13.50
CA ALA A 155 15.12 -16.79 12.61
C ALA A 155 16.34 -17.42 11.89
N TRP A 156 17.30 -16.59 11.49
CA TRP A 156 18.56 -17.06 10.92
C TRP A 156 19.40 -17.87 11.93
N GLU A 157 19.54 -17.36 13.14
CA GLU A 157 20.27 -18.04 14.21
C GLU A 157 19.61 -19.38 14.59
N GLU A 158 18.28 -19.42 14.66
CA GLU A 158 17.51 -20.65 14.92
C GLU A 158 17.68 -21.68 13.79
N LEU A 159 17.54 -21.24 12.54
CA LEU A 159 17.74 -22.09 11.35
C LEU A 159 19.14 -22.74 11.36
N PHE A 160 20.15 -21.96 11.66
CA PHE A 160 21.53 -22.43 11.73
C PHE A 160 21.77 -23.40 12.90
N ALA A 161 21.20 -23.07 14.06
CA ALA A 161 21.28 -23.93 15.23
C ALA A 161 20.58 -25.28 15.01
N GLU A 162 19.45 -25.29 14.34
CA GLU A 162 18.71 -26.50 14.00
C GLU A 162 19.47 -27.35 12.98
N ALA A 163 19.99 -26.75 11.92
CA ALA A 163 20.80 -27.47 10.94
C ALA A 163 22.08 -28.07 11.52
N THR A 164 22.68 -27.44 12.55
CA THR A 164 23.89 -27.94 13.20
C THR A 164 23.63 -29.02 14.25
N ARG A 165 22.40 -29.16 14.77
CA ARG A 165 22.06 -30.24 15.72
C ARG A 165 22.18 -31.63 15.10
N ASP A 166 21.80 -31.75 13.84
CA ASP A 166 21.92 -33.00 13.09
C ASP A 166 22.49 -32.71 11.67
N ALA A 167 23.79 -32.88 11.52
CA ALA A 167 24.50 -32.64 10.29
C ALA A 167 24.05 -33.55 9.13
N GLN A 168 23.30 -34.62 9.42
CA GLN A 168 22.76 -35.57 8.43
C GLN A 168 21.29 -35.25 8.10
N SER A 169 20.69 -34.28 8.76
CA SER A 169 19.31 -33.88 8.46
C SER A 169 19.15 -33.36 7.03
N LYS A 170 17.95 -33.50 6.50
CA LYS A 170 17.62 -32.89 5.21
C LYS A 170 17.88 -31.37 5.24
N LEU A 171 17.53 -30.70 6.33
CA LEU A 171 17.75 -29.27 6.50
C LEU A 171 19.23 -28.88 6.41
N ALA A 172 20.12 -29.64 7.06
CA ALA A 172 21.55 -29.40 7.01
C ALA A 172 22.11 -29.57 5.57
N ASN A 173 21.69 -30.62 4.87
CA ASN A 173 22.08 -30.85 3.49
C ASN A 173 21.58 -29.80 2.52
N ASP A 174 20.31 -29.37 2.65
CA ASP A 174 19.70 -28.33 1.81
C ASP A 174 20.36 -26.96 2.06
N LEU A 175 20.68 -26.65 3.32
CA LEU A 175 21.38 -25.41 3.69
C LEU A 175 22.83 -25.39 3.17
N ASP A 176 23.57 -26.52 3.25
CA ASP A 176 24.92 -26.64 2.69
C ASP A 176 24.92 -26.48 1.15
N LEU A 177 23.96 -27.11 0.49
CA LEU A 177 23.77 -26.95 -0.96
C LEU A 177 23.51 -25.50 -1.34
N LEU A 178 22.60 -24.82 -0.60
CA LEU A 178 22.27 -23.42 -0.82
C LEU A 178 23.47 -22.50 -0.57
N MET A 179 24.25 -22.76 0.50
CA MET A 179 25.45 -21.97 0.78
C MET A 179 26.51 -22.13 -0.32
N ARG A 180 26.68 -23.33 -0.88
CA ARG A 180 27.57 -23.55 -2.02
C ARG A 180 27.06 -22.81 -3.26
N ALA A 181 25.77 -22.92 -3.57
CA ALA A 181 25.16 -22.26 -4.71
C ALA A 181 25.24 -20.71 -4.63
N CYS A 182 25.10 -20.15 -3.42
CA CYS A 182 25.18 -18.72 -3.19
C CYS A 182 26.60 -18.18 -2.90
N ASN A 183 27.64 -19.02 -2.97
CA ASN A 183 29.03 -18.65 -2.63
C ASN A 183 29.20 -18.11 -1.19
N GLY A 184 28.56 -18.75 -0.21
CA GLY A 184 28.79 -18.50 1.20
C GLY A 184 27.57 -17.97 1.99
N PRO A 185 27.68 -17.91 3.33
CA PRO A 185 26.55 -17.66 4.23
C PRO A 185 25.95 -16.26 4.08
N ALA A 186 26.75 -15.24 3.77
CA ALA A 186 26.26 -13.87 3.62
C ALA A 186 25.31 -13.73 2.41
N ASN A 187 25.69 -14.32 1.27
CA ASN A 187 24.86 -14.31 0.07
C ASN A 187 23.63 -15.19 0.24
N THR A 188 23.75 -16.33 0.93
CA THR A 188 22.62 -17.18 1.28
C THR A 188 21.59 -16.45 2.11
N ARG A 189 22.04 -15.71 3.14
CA ARG A 189 21.16 -14.87 3.96
C ARG A 189 20.45 -13.80 3.10
N THR A 190 21.17 -13.17 2.18
CA THR A 190 20.60 -12.20 1.26
C THR A 190 19.52 -12.82 0.36
N ALA A 191 19.79 -14.00 -0.20
CA ALA A 191 18.84 -14.73 -1.04
C ALA A 191 17.58 -15.14 -0.27
N LEU A 192 17.73 -15.67 0.97
CA LEU A 192 16.60 -16.03 1.82
C LEU A 192 15.77 -14.81 2.25
N ASN A 193 16.43 -13.70 2.60
CA ASN A 193 15.72 -12.45 2.91
C ASN A 193 14.96 -11.90 1.69
N SER A 194 15.54 -12.01 0.49
CA SER A 194 14.84 -11.65 -0.75
C SER A 194 13.60 -12.50 -0.96
N MET A 195 13.70 -13.81 -0.77
CA MET A 195 12.56 -14.73 -0.86
C MET A 195 11.48 -14.39 0.18
N LEU A 196 11.85 -14.10 1.43
CA LEU A 196 10.90 -13.68 2.47
C LEU A 196 10.16 -12.39 2.11
N ASN A 197 10.81 -11.46 1.43
CA ASN A 197 10.19 -10.22 0.97
C ASN A 197 9.18 -10.46 -0.16
N HIS A 198 9.34 -11.53 -0.92
CA HIS A 198 8.45 -11.94 -2.02
C HIS A 198 7.59 -13.16 -1.67
N ARG A 199 7.45 -13.48 -0.38
CA ARG A 199 6.71 -14.68 0.07
C ARG A 199 5.25 -14.70 -0.39
N SER A 200 4.61 -13.54 -0.53
CA SER A 200 3.24 -13.43 -1.04
C SER A 200 3.14 -13.88 -2.50
N ASP A 201 4.13 -13.52 -3.31
CA ASP A 201 4.19 -13.92 -4.72
C ASP A 201 4.42 -15.43 -4.83
N TRP A 202 5.30 -15.96 -3.95
CA TRP A 202 5.54 -17.39 -3.84
C TRP A 202 4.27 -18.16 -3.45
N TRP A 203 3.54 -17.70 -2.44
CA TRP A 203 2.29 -18.33 -2.02
C TRP A 203 1.22 -18.27 -3.11
N ALA A 204 1.04 -17.15 -3.78
CA ALA A 204 0.11 -17.04 -4.90
C ALA A 204 0.49 -17.97 -6.07
N PHE A 205 1.80 -18.09 -6.35
CA PHE A 205 2.31 -18.98 -7.42
C PHE A 205 2.14 -20.47 -7.09
N THR A 206 2.19 -20.83 -5.80
CA THR A 206 2.11 -22.23 -5.33
C THR A 206 0.75 -22.58 -4.72
N GLU A 207 -0.22 -21.69 -4.79
CA GLU A 207 -1.58 -21.91 -4.29
C GLU A 207 -2.17 -23.18 -4.92
N ASP A 208 -2.79 -24.00 -4.08
CA ASP A 208 -3.37 -25.30 -4.47
C ASP A 208 -2.37 -26.36 -5.00
N LYS A 209 -1.06 -26.14 -4.90
CA LYS A 209 -0.06 -27.12 -5.31
C LYS A 209 0.35 -28.00 -4.14
N LYS A 210 0.25 -29.33 -4.33
CA LYS A 210 0.63 -30.31 -3.29
C LYS A 210 2.13 -30.31 -3.00
N ASP A 211 2.95 -30.04 -4.01
CA ASP A 211 4.40 -29.96 -3.92
C ASP A 211 4.85 -28.65 -4.60
N ALA A 212 4.98 -27.62 -3.79
CA ALA A 212 5.37 -26.29 -4.26
C ALA A 212 6.77 -26.24 -4.89
N PRO A 213 7.80 -26.88 -4.32
CA PRO A 213 9.13 -26.97 -4.94
C PRO A 213 9.14 -27.69 -6.29
N ALA A 214 8.47 -28.81 -6.40
CA ALA A 214 8.39 -29.57 -7.64
C ALA A 214 7.68 -28.75 -8.74
N HIS A 215 6.56 -28.12 -8.41
CA HIS A 215 5.86 -27.23 -9.34
C HIS A 215 6.74 -26.08 -9.82
N ALA A 216 7.46 -25.41 -8.92
CA ALA A 216 8.35 -24.31 -9.28
C ALA A 216 9.51 -24.78 -10.19
N SER A 217 10.08 -25.94 -9.89
CA SER A 217 11.14 -26.55 -10.70
C SER A 217 10.65 -26.88 -12.12
N GLU A 218 9.47 -27.50 -12.24
CA GLU A 218 8.85 -27.80 -13.53
C GLU A 218 8.58 -26.55 -14.37
N GLN A 219 7.99 -25.51 -13.76
CA GLN A 219 7.73 -24.24 -14.43
C GLN A 219 9.02 -23.55 -14.89
N LEU A 220 10.06 -23.59 -14.06
CA LEU A 220 11.36 -23.03 -14.43
C LEU A 220 11.99 -23.78 -15.61
N GLN A 221 11.95 -25.12 -15.59
CA GLN A 221 12.45 -25.96 -16.69
C GLN A 221 11.70 -25.66 -18.00
N GLN A 222 10.37 -25.53 -17.93
CA GLN A 222 9.55 -25.17 -19.10
C GLN A 222 9.92 -23.80 -19.66
N GLN A 223 10.09 -22.80 -18.79
CA GLN A 223 10.47 -21.44 -19.21
C GLN A 223 11.87 -21.36 -19.82
N LEU A 224 12.79 -22.11 -19.28
CA LEU A 224 14.17 -22.16 -19.76
C LEU A 224 14.37 -23.15 -20.92
N HIS A 225 13.30 -23.84 -21.36
CA HIS A 225 13.36 -24.89 -22.37
C HIS A 225 14.41 -26.00 -22.08
N ILE A 226 14.58 -26.32 -20.77
CA ILE A 226 15.52 -27.36 -20.35
C ILE A 226 14.83 -28.71 -20.53
N ASP A 227 15.43 -29.58 -21.37
CA ASP A 227 15.04 -30.97 -21.48
C ASP A 227 15.63 -31.75 -20.30
N THR A 228 14.77 -32.35 -19.47
CA THR A 228 15.20 -33.12 -18.29
C THR A 228 15.89 -34.42 -18.60
N GLU A 229 15.74 -34.93 -19.83
CA GLU A 229 16.41 -36.16 -20.29
C GLU A 229 17.78 -35.90 -20.95
N ALA A 230 18.06 -34.66 -21.34
CA ALA A 230 19.31 -34.26 -21.94
C ALA A 230 20.34 -33.81 -20.89
N ASP A 231 21.61 -34.18 -21.07
CA ASP A 231 22.69 -33.61 -20.26
C ASP A 231 22.69 -32.07 -20.36
N PRO A 232 22.56 -31.32 -19.24
CA PRO A 232 22.47 -29.86 -19.26
C PRO A 232 23.63 -29.17 -19.96
N PHE A 233 24.85 -29.77 -19.90
CA PHE A 233 26.02 -29.26 -20.60
C PHE A 233 25.87 -29.42 -22.12
N THR A 234 25.41 -30.56 -22.57
CA THR A 234 25.21 -30.81 -24.01
C THR A 234 24.15 -29.90 -24.58
N GLN A 235 23.05 -29.69 -23.89
CA GLN A 235 21.98 -28.80 -24.31
C GLN A 235 22.45 -27.34 -24.38
N PHE A 236 23.14 -26.85 -23.35
CA PHE A 236 23.67 -25.49 -23.32
C PHE A 236 24.66 -25.24 -24.48
N PHE A 237 25.57 -26.16 -24.76
CA PHE A 237 26.53 -26.01 -25.84
C PHE A 237 25.94 -26.26 -27.23
N THR A 238 24.84 -27.00 -27.35
CA THR A 238 24.14 -27.19 -28.63
C THR A 238 23.37 -25.92 -29.03
N ASP A 239 22.71 -25.26 -28.09
CA ASP A 239 22.01 -24.00 -28.33
C ASP A 239 22.95 -22.83 -28.60
N VAL A 240 24.07 -22.77 -27.89
CA VAL A 240 25.10 -21.71 -28.05
C VAL A 240 25.90 -21.86 -29.33
N SER A 241 26.08 -23.08 -29.82
CA SER A 241 26.80 -23.33 -31.07
C SER A 241 26.00 -22.98 -32.34
N SER A 242 24.68 -22.69 -32.19
CA SER A 242 23.85 -22.40 -33.35
C SER A 242 23.82 -20.93 -33.75
N HIS A 243 24.16 -19.95 -32.94
CA HIS A 243 23.90 -18.56 -33.35
C HIS A 243 24.83 -17.42 -32.92
N GLU A 244 25.73 -17.45 -31.91
CA GLU A 244 26.36 -16.13 -31.59
C GLU A 244 27.73 -16.09 -30.85
N LEU A 245 28.54 -17.10 -30.81
CA LEU A 245 29.88 -17.04 -30.18
C LEU A 245 31.06 -16.85 -31.14
N LEU A 246 30.80 -16.57 -32.41
CA LEU A 246 31.83 -16.25 -33.43
C LEU A 246 31.52 -14.96 -34.20
N ARG A 247 31.16 -13.89 -33.53
CA ARG A 247 31.26 -12.52 -34.07
C ARG A 247 31.88 -11.57 -33.07
#